data_23331abbed1839f9e50a3de266d4288f
#
_entry.id   23331abbed1839f9e50a3de266d4288f
#
_cell.length_a   1.000
_cell.length_b   1.000
_cell.length_c   1.000
_cell.angle_alpha   90.00
_cell.angle_beta   90.00
_cell.angle_gamma   90.00
#
_symmetry.space_group_name_H-M   'P 1'
#
loop_
_entity.id
_entity.type
_entity.pdbx_description
1 polymer ?
#
loop_
_entity_poly.entity_id
_entity_poly.type
_entity_poly.pdbx_seq_one_letter_code
_entity_poly.pdbx_strand_id
1 'polypeptide(L)'
;MQELLTLPNFIAALTMTALNAYVLFGGADFGGGVWDLLATGERRDRQRETITHAIGPIWEANHVWLVLVVVLLFSCFPPAFAALSITLHIPLALMLIGIVLRGSAFTFRSYGSEHNVSQRRWGRVFAIASLATPVLLGICIGAIASDRVGEAMRLEHAAGGASFHELYIAPWLTPFSIGIGVLALALFAFLAAVYLTVEARDERLRDDFRIRALWAALAVFVAAFVVLMIALATDAHVGAGLTRSAWAIPFHVATGIAALSAIWALWVRRFKAARVAAAAQVTLIVWGWALGQYPYVVPPALTIDAAAAPARTLSLTLWTLALGAIVLLPSLAYLFRLFKGKPDAFGRMGRGR
;
A
#
# COMPACT_ATOMS: atom_id res chain seq x y z
N MET A 1 -5.63 25.61 -14.90
CA MET A 1 -5.64 24.38 -15.73
C MET A 1 -4.33 24.14 -16.48
N GLN A 2 -3.68 25.15 -17.03
CA GLN A 2 -2.37 25.01 -17.70
C GLN A 2 -1.24 24.60 -16.75
N GLU A 3 -1.25 25.05 -15.51
CA GLU A 3 -0.24 24.68 -14.48
C GLU A 3 -0.30 23.22 -14.04
N LEU A 4 -1.41 22.53 -14.22
CA LEU A 4 -1.55 21.09 -13.88
C LEU A 4 -0.98 20.15 -14.96
N LEU A 5 -0.84 20.63 -16.21
CA LEU A 5 -0.41 19.82 -17.35
C LEU A 5 1.09 19.92 -17.64
N THR A 6 1.90 20.17 -16.60
CA THR A 6 3.36 20.14 -16.74
C THR A 6 3.91 18.71 -16.76
N LEU A 7 5.06 18.54 -17.39
CA LEU A 7 5.76 17.24 -17.45
C LEU A 7 6.08 16.66 -16.06
N PRO A 8 6.56 17.46 -15.07
CA PRO A 8 6.74 17.02 -13.69
C PRO A 8 5.44 16.53 -13.05
N ASN A 9 4.34 17.27 -13.19
CA ASN A 9 3.04 16.88 -12.62
C ASN A 9 2.52 15.57 -13.22
N PHE A 10 2.71 15.36 -14.52
CA PHE A 10 2.33 14.12 -15.18
C PHE A 10 3.11 12.91 -14.63
N ILE A 11 4.44 13.06 -14.42
CA ILE A 11 5.27 11.99 -13.83
C ILE A 11 4.92 11.76 -12.36
N ALA A 12 4.62 12.82 -11.60
CA ALA A 12 4.13 12.69 -10.23
C ALA A 12 2.81 11.89 -10.18
N ALA A 13 1.87 12.17 -11.10
CA ALA A 13 0.63 11.40 -11.23
C ALA A 13 0.88 9.93 -11.61
N LEU A 14 1.86 9.64 -12.49
CA LEU A 14 2.28 8.26 -12.80
C LEU A 14 2.87 7.57 -11.56
N THR A 15 3.70 8.27 -10.79
CA THR A 15 4.27 7.75 -9.53
C THR A 15 3.16 7.41 -8.53
N MET A 16 2.16 8.29 -8.40
CA MET A 16 0.98 8.05 -7.56
C MET A 16 0.12 6.89 -8.08
N THR A 17 -0.01 6.74 -9.39
CA THR A 17 -0.71 5.59 -10.00
C THR A 17 0.01 4.27 -9.69
N ALA A 18 1.34 4.24 -9.77
CA ALA A 18 2.13 3.08 -9.40
C ALA A 18 2.01 2.77 -7.89
N LEU A 19 2.05 3.78 -7.03
CA LEU A 19 1.84 3.61 -5.59
C LEU A 19 0.43 3.08 -5.30
N ASN A 20 -0.60 3.62 -5.96
CA ASN A 20 -1.97 3.12 -5.83
C ASN A 20 -2.10 1.65 -6.28
N ALA A 21 -1.47 1.27 -7.38
CA ALA A 21 -1.43 -0.12 -7.82
C ALA A 21 -0.74 -1.02 -6.78
N TYR A 22 0.38 -0.56 -6.20
CA TYR A 22 1.04 -1.29 -5.11
C TYR A 22 0.15 -1.46 -3.89
N VAL A 23 -0.56 -0.42 -3.48
CA VAL A 23 -1.51 -0.47 -2.35
C VAL A 23 -2.65 -1.46 -2.62
N LEU A 24 -3.19 -1.49 -3.84
CA LEU A 24 -4.31 -2.38 -4.19
C LEU A 24 -3.90 -3.84 -4.31
N PHE A 25 -2.75 -4.12 -4.90
CA PHE A 25 -2.28 -5.49 -5.16
C PHE A 25 -1.37 -6.00 -4.06
N GLY A 26 -0.28 -5.30 -3.77
CA GLY A 26 0.65 -5.65 -2.70
C GLY A 26 0.03 -5.53 -1.31
N GLY A 27 -0.83 -4.52 -1.10
CA GLY A 27 -1.56 -4.36 0.15
C GLY A 27 -2.43 -5.56 0.49
N ALA A 28 -3.13 -6.13 -0.50
CA ALA A 28 -3.92 -7.35 -0.29
C ALA A 28 -3.05 -8.55 0.11
N ASP A 29 -1.82 -8.64 -0.40
CA ASP A 29 -0.90 -9.72 -0.04
C ASP A 29 -0.44 -9.61 1.43
N PHE A 30 -0.10 -8.41 1.90
CA PHE A 30 0.24 -8.17 3.30
C PHE A 30 -0.97 -8.42 4.21
N GLY A 31 -2.15 -7.93 3.83
CA GLY A 31 -3.40 -8.15 4.55
C GLY A 31 -3.77 -9.63 4.65
N GLY A 32 -3.44 -10.44 3.63
CA GLY A 32 -3.56 -11.89 3.70
C GLY A 32 -2.73 -12.50 4.83
N GLY A 33 -1.52 -11.98 5.08
CA GLY A 33 -0.69 -12.39 6.21
C GLY A 33 -1.31 -12.06 7.57
N VAL A 34 -2.04 -10.94 7.68
CA VAL A 34 -2.83 -10.61 8.88
C VAL A 34 -3.89 -11.70 9.14
N TRP A 35 -4.63 -12.09 8.10
CA TRP A 35 -5.69 -13.11 8.25
C TRP A 35 -5.13 -14.52 8.42
N ASP A 36 -3.94 -14.82 7.92
CA ASP A 36 -3.24 -16.06 8.20
C ASP A 36 -2.89 -16.18 9.69
N LEU A 37 -2.43 -15.09 10.30
CA LEU A 37 -2.17 -15.02 11.74
C LEU A 37 -3.44 -15.17 12.56
N LEU A 38 -4.53 -14.50 12.16
CA LEU A 38 -5.82 -14.50 12.84
C LEU A 38 -6.72 -15.67 12.44
N ALA A 39 -6.21 -16.64 11.69
CA ALA A 39 -6.96 -17.83 11.34
C ALA A 39 -7.23 -18.68 12.59
N THR A 40 -8.53 -18.94 12.86
CA THR A 40 -9.00 -19.63 14.08
C THR A 40 -10.17 -20.57 13.80
N GLY A 41 -10.53 -21.39 14.79
CA GLY A 41 -11.64 -22.33 14.73
C GLY A 41 -11.36 -23.59 13.91
N GLU A 42 -12.37 -24.41 13.71
CA GLU A 42 -12.27 -25.72 12.99
C GLU A 42 -11.80 -25.57 11.52
N ARG A 43 -12.07 -24.41 10.90
CA ARG A 43 -11.69 -24.13 9.52
C ARG A 43 -10.34 -23.41 9.35
N ARG A 44 -9.55 -23.33 10.43
CA ARG A 44 -8.27 -22.60 10.44
C ARG A 44 -7.35 -22.99 9.28
N ASP A 45 -7.18 -24.28 9.04
CA ASP A 45 -6.24 -24.77 8.01
C ASP A 45 -6.77 -24.48 6.60
N ARG A 46 -8.08 -24.62 6.37
CA ARG A 46 -8.71 -24.22 5.10
C ARG A 46 -8.63 -22.72 4.84
N GLN A 47 -8.76 -21.88 5.88
CA GLN A 47 -8.58 -20.44 5.77
C GLN A 47 -7.16 -20.12 5.31
N ARG A 48 -6.14 -20.73 5.92
CA ARG A 48 -4.73 -20.56 5.55
C ARG A 48 -4.42 -21.05 4.15
N GLU A 49 -4.96 -22.19 3.77
CA GLU A 49 -4.84 -22.72 2.42
C GLU A 49 -5.41 -21.75 1.39
N THR A 50 -6.63 -21.23 1.61
CA THR A 50 -7.25 -20.24 0.74
C THR A 50 -6.39 -18.99 0.61
N ILE A 51 -5.82 -18.48 1.71
CA ILE A 51 -4.93 -17.33 1.72
C ILE A 51 -3.66 -17.62 0.91
N THR A 52 -3.02 -18.76 1.14
CA THR A 52 -1.79 -19.15 0.44
C THR A 52 -2.02 -19.30 -1.06
N HIS A 53 -3.14 -19.90 -1.48
CA HIS A 53 -3.51 -19.99 -2.89
C HIS A 53 -3.82 -18.65 -3.55
N ALA A 54 -4.42 -17.72 -2.82
CA ALA A 54 -4.75 -16.39 -3.34
C ALA A 54 -3.50 -15.54 -3.56
N ILE A 55 -2.49 -15.66 -2.69
CA ILE A 55 -1.28 -14.82 -2.67
C ILE A 55 -0.18 -15.43 -3.56
N GLY A 56 0.04 -16.75 -3.44
CA GLY A 56 1.23 -17.45 -3.94
C GLY A 56 1.63 -17.16 -5.38
N PRO A 57 0.71 -17.15 -6.36
CA PRO A 57 1.09 -16.99 -7.76
C PRO A 57 1.51 -15.59 -8.17
N ILE A 58 1.20 -14.55 -7.38
CA ILE A 58 1.27 -13.15 -7.85
C ILE A 58 2.02 -12.19 -6.91
N TRP A 59 2.42 -12.62 -5.72
CA TRP A 59 3.00 -11.72 -4.72
C TRP A 59 4.30 -11.05 -5.21
N GLU A 60 5.15 -11.77 -5.95
CA GLU A 60 6.39 -11.19 -6.52
C GLU A 60 6.08 -10.11 -7.56
N ALA A 61 5.10 -10.36 -8.44
CA ALA A 61 4.71 -9.42 -9.47
C ALA A 61 4.14 -8.11 -8.88
N ASN A 62 3.54 -8.16 -7.70
CA ASN A 62 2.98 -6.97 -7.07
C ASN A 62 4.05 -5.98 -6.60
N HIS A 63 5.27 -6.45 -6.27
CA HIS A 63 6.37 -5.57 -5.88
C HIS A 63 6.96 -4.74 -7.03
N VAL A 64 6.69 -5.09 -8.29
CA VAL A 64 7.10 -4.30 -9.46
C VAL A 64 6.58 -2.85 -9.36
N TRP A 65 5.37 -2.66 -8.80
CA TRP A 65 4.80 -1.33 -8.62
C TRP A 65 5.57 -0.48 -7.60
N LEU A 66 6.04 -1.08 -6.50
CA LEU A 66 6.88 -0.39 -5.52
C LEU A 66 8.25 -0.03 -6.13
N VAL A 67 8.85 -0.95 -6.87
CA VAL A 67 10.11 -0.70 -7.58
C VAL A 67 9.95 0.47 -8.56
N LEU A 68 8.82 0.52 -9.28
CA LEU A 68 8.53 1.63 -10.19
C LEU A 68 8.44 2.98 -9.45
N VAL A 69 7.77 3.02 -8.28
CA VAL A 69 7.73 4.25 -7.45
C VAL A 69 9.14 4.69 -7.07
N VAL A 70 9.99 3.78 -6.59
CA VAL A 70 11.38 4.08 -6.19
C VAL A 70 12.19 4.59 -7.38
N VAL A 71 12.07 3.93 -8.54
CA VAL A 71 12.80 4.33 -9.77
C VAL A 71 12.36 5.71 -10.25
N LEU A 72 11.04 6.00 -10.24
CA LEU A 72 10.53 7.31 -10.64
C LEU A 72 10.96 8.42 -9.69
N LEU A 73 10.92 8.19 -8.37
CA LEU A 73 11.42 9.15 -7.39
C LEU A 73 12.92 9.40 -7.59
N PHE A 74 13.73 8.34 -7.74
CA PHE A 74 15.17 8.45 -7.93
C PHE A 74 15.54 9.20 -9.21
N SER A 75 14.89 8.84 -10.33
CA SER A 75 15.27 9.37 -11.65
C SER A 75 14.63 10.73 -11.96
N CYS A 76 13.39 10.95 -11.53
CA CYS A 76 12.61 12.12 -11.92
C CYS A 76 12.52 13.19 -10.83
N PHE A 77 12.72 12.82 -9.55
CA PHE A 77 12.67 13.73 -8.41
C PHE A 77 13.86 13.54 -7.46
N PRO A 78 15.14 13.66 -7.95
CA PRO A 78 16.33 13.31 -7.18
C PRO A 78 16.44 14.03 -5.81
N PRO A 79 16.15 15.35 -5.69
CA PRO A 79 16.20 16.02 -4.39
C PRO A 79 15.21 15.45 -3.38
N ALA A 80 14.00 15.10 -3.83
CA ALA A 80 12.99 14.49 -2.97
C ALA A 80 13.40 13.07 -2.57
N PHE A 81 13.92 12.27 -3.51
CA PHE A 81 14.44 10.94 -3.21
C PHE A 81 15.57 10.99 -2.18
N ALA A 82 16.54 11.91 -2.33
CA ALA A 82 17.62 12.09 -1.38
C ALA A 82 17.08 12.44 0.02
N ALA A 83 16.20 13.43 0.12
CA ALA A 83 15.59 13.85 1.37
C ALA A 83 14.87 12.69 2.08
N LEU A 84 14.02 11.97 1.36
CA LEU A 84 13.28 10.82 1.90
C LEU A 84 14.21 9.68 2.32
N SER A 85 15.22 9.37 1.50
CA SER A 85 16.16 8.28 1.77
C SER A 85 17.06 8.58 2.96
N ILE A 86 17.47 9.84 3.16
CA ILE A 86 18.31 10.27 4.28
C ILE A 86 17.48 10.32 5.57
N THR A 87 16.36 11.04 5.56
CA THR A 87 15.55 11.26 6.78
C THR A 87 14.85 9.98 7.25
N LEU A 88 14.37 9.15 6.31
CA LEU A 88 13.60 7.95 6.61
C LEU A 88 14.38 6.64 6.46
N HIS A 89 15.73 6.68 6.43
CA HIS A 89 16.55 5.48 6.19
C HIS A 89 16.24 4.34 7.19
N ILE A 90 15.94 4.66 8.44
CA ILE A 90 15.64 3.65 9.46
C ILE A 90 14.33 2.92 9.15
N PRO A 91 13.15 3.59 9.05
CA PRO A 91 11.90 2.89 8.74
C PRO A 91 11.91 2.27 7.33
N LEU A 92 12.59 2.86 6.33
CA LEU A 92 12.73 2.27 4.99
C LEU A 92 13.58 0.99 5.01
N ALA A 93 14.70 0.97 5.75
CA ALA A 93 15.51 -0.23 5.90
C ALA A 93 14.74 -1.35 6.63
N LEU A 94 14.05 -1.02 7.73
CA LEU A 94 13.22 -1.98 8.46
C LEU A 94 12.06 -2.51 7.58
N MET A 95 11.45 -1.66 6.77
CA MET A 95 10.42 -2.06 5.81
C MET A 95 10.98 -3.03 4.76
N LEU A 96 12.15 -2.74 4.20
CA LEU A 96 12.82 -3.60 3.23
C LEU A 96 13.16 -4.97 3.84
N ILE A 97 13.71 -5.00 5.05
CA ILE A 97 13.97 -6.23 5.81
C ILE A 97 12.65 -7.01 5.98
N GLY A 98 11.56 -6.33 6.33
CA GLY A 98 10.23 -6.94 6.46
C GLY A 98 9.75 -7.57 5.16
N ILE A 99 9.91 -6.89 4.01
CA ILE A 99 9.55 -7.42 2.68
C ILE A 99 10.35 -8.69 2.37
N VAL A 100 11.69 -8.66 2.58
CA VAL A 100 12.58 -9.80 2.31
C VAL A 100 12.24 -10.98 3.23
N LEU A 101 12.10 -10.73 4.52
CA LEU A 101 11.74 -11.78 5.50
C LEU A 101 10.39 -12.42 5.18
N ARG A 102 9.40 -11.62 4.77
CA ARG A 102 8.08 -12.13 4.38
C ARG A 102 8.17 -13.03 3.16
N GLY A 103 8.88 -12.61 2.11
CA GLY A 103 9.08 -13.40 0.89
C GLY A 103 9.82 -14.71 1.18
N SER A 104 10.93 -14.64 1.91
CA SER A 104 11.69 -15.83 2.33
C SER A 104 10.84 -16.79 3.17
N ALA A 105 10.09 -16.24 4.15
CA ALA A 105 9.24 -17.04 5.01
C ALA A 105 8.10 -17.72 4.23
N PHE A 106 7.52 -17.05 3.24
CA PHE A 106 6.51 -17.63 2.36
C PHE A 106 7.08 -18.81 1.56
N THR A 107 8.25 -18.62 0.96
CA THR A 107 8.94 -19.66 0.18
C THR A 107 9.31 -20.87 1.04
N PHE A 108 9.96 -20.67 2.19
CA PHE A 108 10.35 -21.77 3.07
C PHE A 108 9.16 -22.50 3.69
N ARG A 109 8.04 -21.82 3.91
CA ARG A 109 6.80 -22.44 4.38
C ARG A 109 6.12 -23.28 3.28
N SER A 110 6.18 -22.82 2.02
CA SER A 110 5.49 -23.47 0.89
C SER A 110 6.27 -24.64 0.31
N TYR A 111 7.60 -24.59 0.33
CA TYR A 111 8.48 -25.59 -0.28
C TYR A 111 9.32 -26.38 0.72
N GLY A 112 9.24 -26.07 2.02
CA GLY A 112 9.98 -26.79 3.07
C GLY A 112 9.45 -28.19 3.29
N SER A 113 10.36 -29.17 3.55
CA SER A 113 10.00 -30.52 3.96
C SER A 113 9.18 -30.51 5.27
N GLU A 114 8.31 -31.51 5.46
CA GLU A 114 7.28 -31.62 6.51
C GLU A 114 7.77 -31.61 7.98
N HIS A 115 8.82 -30.87 8.34
CA HIS A 115 9.30 -30.78 9.72
C HIS A 115 8.54 -29.67 10.47
N ASN A 116 7.56 -30.07 11.26
CA ASN A 116 6.63 -29.23 12.02
C ASN A 116 7.23 -28.01 12.78
N VAL A 117 8.49 -28.08 13.24
CA VAL A 117 9.13 -27.01 14.02
C VAL A 117 9.59 -25.87 13.09
N SER A 118 10.20 -26.19 11.96
CA SER A 118 10.68 -25.21 10.98
C SER A 118 9.51 -24.42 10.38
N GLN A 119 8.45 -25.09 9.98
CA GLN A 119 7.24 -24.47 9.43
C GLN A 119 6.58 -23.50 10.43
N ARG A 120 6.54 -23.83 11.73
CA ARG A 120 6.01 -22.93 12.77
C ARG A 120 6.85 -21.68 12.94
N ARG A 121 8.19 -21.79 12.88
CA ARG A 121 9.10 -20.63 12.95
C ARG A 121 8.92 -19.70 11.76
N TRP A 122 8.96 -20.23 10.55
CA TRP A 122 8.73 -19.45 9.34
C TRP A 122 7.33 -18.85 9.26
N GLY A 123 6.31 -19.57 9.76
CA GLY A 123 4.96 -19.01 9.91
C GLY A 123 4.89 -17.79 10.83
N ARG A 124 5.67 -17.76 11.93
CA ARG A 124 5.76 -16.57 12.81
C ARG A 124 6.50 -15.41 12.13
N VAL A 125 7.62 -15.70 11.43
CA VAL A 125 8.35 -14.68 10.67
C VAL A 125 7.45 -14.06 9.61
N PHE A 126 6.73 -14.87 8.85
CA PHE A 126 5.76 -14.42 7.86
C PHE A 126 4.69 -13.50 8.48
N ALA A 127 4.13 -13.90 9.62
CA ALA A 127 3.08 -13.14 10.30
C ALA A 127 3.60 -11.79 10.81
N ILE A 128 4.74 -11.76 11.51
CA ILE A 128 5.34 -10.53 12.04
C ILE A 128 5.71 -9.59 10.90
N ALA A 129 6.37 -10.08 9.86
CA ALA A 129 6.74 -9.28 8.70
C ALA A 129 5.52 -8.73 7.95
N SER A 130 4.43 -9.49 7.85
CA SER A 130 3.18 -9.07 7.23
C SER A 130 2.42 -8.00 8.03
N LEU A 131 2.67 -7.89 9.34
CA LEU A 131 2.15 -6.82 10.18
C LEU A 131 3.05 -5.58 10.16
N ALA A 132 4.35 -5.79 10.37
CA ALA A 132 5.31 -4.70 10.55
C ALA A 132 5.52 -3.89 9.25
N THR A 133 5.59 -4.57 8.10
CA THR A 133 5.88 -3.90 6.81
C THR A 133 4.81 -2.87 6.41
N PRO A 134 3.50 -3.16 6.45
CA PRO A 134 2.47 -2.16 6.19
C PRO A 134 2.48 -0.99 7.16
N VAL A 135 2.74 -1.26 8.43
CA VAL A 135 2.84 -0.21 9.46
C VAL A 135 4.01 0.71 9.14
N LEU A 136 5.19 0.17 8.82
CA LEU A 136 6.36 0.96 8.43
C LEU A 136 6.14 1.75 7.15
N LEU A 137 5.49 1.14 6.14
CA LEU A 137 5.10 1.85 4.91
C LEU A 137 4.20 3.04 5.22
N GLY A 138 3.16 2.83 6.03
CA GLY A 138 2.27 3.90 6.45
C GLY A 138 2.96 4.96 7.31
N ILE A 139 3.88 4.59 8.18
CA ILE A 139 4.72 5.52 8.97
C ILE A 139 5.55 6.41 8.03
N CYS A 140 6.17 5.86 6.99
CA CYS A 140 6.90 6.65 5.99
C CYS A 140 5.98 7.67 5.29
N ILE A 141 4.79 7.25 4.86
CA ILE A 141 3.78 8.14 4.26
C ILE A 141 3.33 9.20 5.26
N GLY A 142 3.09 8.84 6.51
CA GLY A 142 2.72 9.76 7.58
C GLY A 142 3.80 10.78 7.89
N ALA A 143 5.07 10.39 7.88
CA ALA A 143 6.20 11.28 8.06
C ALA A 143 6.28 12.34 6.95
N ILE A 144 6.05 11.93 5.69
CA ILE A 144 5.98 12.85 4.54
C ILE A 144 4.80 13.81 4.72
N ALA A 145 3.62 13.29 5.05
CA ALA A 145 2.39 14.06 5.17
C ALA A 145 2.34 14.99 6.40
N SER A 146 3.19 14.79 7.39
CA SER A 146 3.26 15.59 8.62
C SER A 146 4.21 16.78 8.56
N ASP A 147 4.75 17.12 7.39
CA ASP A 147 5.75 18.20 7.16
C ASP A 147 7.13 17.93 7.83
N ARG A 148 7.27 16.87 8.63
CA ARG A 148 8.46 16.61 9.45
C ARG A 148 9.71 16.30 8.64
N VAL A 149 9.57 15.69 7.46
CA VAL A 149 10.72 15.44 6.57
C VAL A 149 11.26 16.77 6.05
N GLY A 150 10.40 17.70 5.64
CA GLY A 150 10.81 19.03 5.21
C GLY A 150 11.42 19.88 6.34
N GLU A 151 10.94 19.71 7.57
CA GLU A 151 11.55 20.32 8.76
C GLU A 151 12.96 19.79 9.02
N ALA A 152 13.16 18.47 8.97
CA ALA A 152 14.45 17.82 9.14
C ALA A 152 15.48 18.32 8.11
N MET A 153 15.06 18.46 6.83
CA MET A 153 15.91 19.04 5.79
C MET A 153 16.37 20.47 6.13
N ARG A 154 15.51 21.28 6.69
CA ARG A 154 15.85 22.66 7.09
C ARG A 154 16.83 22.67 8.28
N LEU A 155 16.61 21.78 9.24
CA LEU A 155 17.49 21.64 10.42
C LEU A 155 18.89 21.15 10.03
N GLU A 156 19.01 20.24 9.06
CA GLU A 156 20.30 19.75 8.55
C GLU A 156 21.16 20.89 7.99
N HIS A 157 20.52 21.91 7.36
CA HIS A 157 21.22 23.06 6.78
C HIS A 157 21.37 24.24 7.75
N ALA A 158 20.88 24.12 9.00
CA ALA A 158 20.95 25.20 9.97
C ALA A 158 22.36 25.26 10.63
N ALA A 159 22.86 26.47 10.84
CA ALA A 159 24.21 26.72 11.35
C ALA A 159 24.49 26.18 12.78
N GLY A 160 23.46 25.74 13.51
CA GLY A 160 23.58 25.25 14.89
C GLY A 160 23.81 23.74 15.02
N GLY A 161 23.70 22.98 13.94
CA GLY A 161 23.70 21.53 13.94
C GLY A 161 22.45 20.92 14.61
N ALA A 162 21.89 19.86 14.05
CA ALA A 162 20.77 19.14 14.64
C ALA A 162 21.24 17.80 15.22
N SER A 163 20.58 17.32 16.26
CA SER A 163 20.89 16.02 16.86
C SER A 163 20.47 14.87 15.97
N PHE A 164 21.07 13.70 16.16
CA PHE A 164 20.67 12.47 15.45
C PHE A 164 19.17 12.17 15.63
N HIS A 165 18.64 12.41 16.82
CA HIS A 165 17.22 12.20 17.10
C HIS A 165 16.32 13.13 16.26
N GLU A 166 16.66 14.41 16.17
CA GLU A 166 15.87 15.40 15.43
C GLU A 166 15.88 15.12 13.92
N LEU A 167 17.00 14.64 13.37
CA LEU A 167 17.12 14.37 11.93
C LEU A 167 16.53 13.02 11.50
N TYR A 168 16.69 11.98 12.33
CA TYR A 168 16.48 10.59 11.87
C TYR A 168 15.44 9.78 12.66
N ILE A 169 14.97 10.29 13.82
CA ILE A 169 13.98 9.60 14.64
C ILE A 169 12.68 10.41 14.72
N ALA A 170 12.76 11.66 15.16
CA ALA A 170 11.60 12.51 15.36
C ALA A 170 10.71 12.69 14.10
N PRO A 171 11.25 12.72 12.85
CA PRO A 171 10.42 12.90 11.67
C PRO A 171 9.37 11.83 11.44
N TRP A 172 9.63 10.58 11.80
CA TRP A 172 8.73 9.46 11.54
C TRP A 172 8.11 8.86 12.82
N LEU A 173 8.68 9.09 14.00
CA LEU A 173 8.17 8.56 15.27
C LEU A 173 7.18 9.56 15.89
N THR A 174 6.10 9.86 15.19
CA THR A 174 5.04 10.77 15.66
C THR A 174 3.71 10.02 15.82
N PRO A 175 2.79 10.49 16.69
CA PRO A 175 1.45 9.90 16.79
C PRO A 175 0.70 9.88 15.45
N PHE A 176 0.87 10.91 14.64
CA PHE A 176 0.27 11.00 13.30
C PHE A 176 0.84 9.91 12.37
N SER A 177 2.17 9.78 12.28
CA SER A 177 2.81 8.79 11.41
C SER A 177 2.47 7.36 11.83
N ILE A 178 2.45 7.09 13.15
CA ILE A 178 2.04 5.79 13.69
C ILE A 178 0.56 5.52 13.36
N GLY A 179 -0.30 6.54 13.49
CA GLY A 179 -1.71 6.45 13.12
C GLY A 179 -1.92 6.09 11.65
N ILE A 180 -1.15 6.71 10.74
CA ILE A 180 -1.14 6.35 9.30
C ILE A 180 -0.64 4.91 9.11
N GLY A 181 0.36 4.47 9.89
CA GLY A 181 0.83 3.07 9.87
C GLY A 181 -0.27 2.07 10.23
N VAL A 182 -1.03 2.36 11.29
CA VAL A 182 -2.18 1.54 11.72
C VAL A 182 -3.29 1.57 10.67
N LEU A 183 -3.57 2.74 10.09
CA LEU A 183 -4.55 2.88 9.01
C LEU A 183 -4.14 2.06 7.77
N ALA A 184 -2.87 2.10 7.37
CA ALA A 184 -2.37 1.31 6.24
C ALA A 184 -2.55 -0.20 6.48
N LEU A 185 -2.22 -0.68 7.69
CA LEU A 185 -2.44 -2.07 8.07
C LEU A 185 -3.93 -2.45 8.02
N ALA A 186 -4.81 -1.59 8.53
CA ALA A 186 -6.26 -1.82 8.51
C ALA A 186 -6.82 -1.84 7.07
N LEU A 187 -6.35 -0.93 6.20
CA LEU A 187 -6.71 -0.90 4.77
C LEU A 187 -6.27 -2.17 4.05
N PHE A 188 -5.06 -2.65 4.31
CA PHE A 188 -4.55 -3.87 3.70
C PHE A 188 -5.30 -5.11 4.19
N ALA A 189 -5.60 -5.17 5.50
CA ALA A 189 -6.44 -6.23 6.06
C ALA A 189 -7.85 -6.22 5.45
N PHE A 190 -8.45 -5.03 5.27
CA PHE A 190 -9.75 -4.87 4.64
C PHE A 190 -9.76 -5.36 3.19
N LEU A 191 -8.82 -4.89 2.35
CA LEU A 191 -8.69 -5.32 0.96
C LEU A 191 -8.52 -6.84 0.85
N ALA A 192 -7.62 -7.42 1.66
CA ALA A 192 -7.39 -8.86 1.66
C ALA A 192 -8.65 -9.65 2.03
N ALA A 193 -9.36 -9.26 3.08
CA ALA A 193 -10.59 -9.94 3.50
C ALA A 193 -11.66 -9.87 2.39
N VAL A 194 -11.85 -8.70 1.76
CA VAL A 194 -12.79 -8.54 0.66
C VAL A 194 -12.39 -9.40 -0.56
N TYR A 195 -11.11 -9.43 -0.91
CA TYR A 195 -10.64 -10.23 -2.06
C TYR A 195 -10.77 -11.72 -1.78
N LEU A 196 -10.50 -12.17 -0.55
CA LEU A 196 -10.65 -13.56 -0.13
C LEU A 196 -12.11 -14.04 -0.17
N THR A 197 -13.11 -13.16 -0.03
CA THR A 197 -14.53 -13.55 -0.24
C THR A 197 -14.79 -14.00 -1.67
N VAL A 198 -14.04 -13.49 -2.65
CA VAL A 198 -14.19 -13.86 -4.07
C VAL A 198 -13.40 -15.13 -4.40
N GLU A 199 -12.24 -15.32 -3.75
CA GLU A 199 -11.35 -16.47 -3.97
C GLU A 199 -11.85 -17.75 -3.24
N ALA A 200 -12.56 -17.59 -2.12
CA ALA A 200 -13.07 -18.71 -1.34
C ALA A 200 -14.12 -19.52 -2.13
N ARG A 201 -13.93 -20.84 -2.24
CA ARG A 201 -14.82 -21.76 -2.96
C ARG A 201 -16.00 -22.21 -2.11
N ASP A 202 -15.80 -22.36 -0.79
CA ASP A 202 -16.81 -22.81 0.17
C ASP A 202 -17.59 -21.61 0.74
N GLU A 203 -18.91 -21.70 0.82
CA GLU A 203 -19.76 -20.64 1.38
C GLU A 203 -19.43 -20.30 2.83
N ARG A 204 -19.09 -21.28 3.66
CA ARG A 204 -18.70 -21.07 5.04
C ARG A 204 -17.40 -20.27 5.16
N LEU A 205 -16.42 -20.55 4.28
CA LEU A 205 -15.19 -19.74 4.20
C LEU A 205 -15.45 -18.33 3.69
N ARG A 206 -16.37 -18.17 2.74
CA ARG A 206 -16.81 -16.82 2.29
C ARG A 206 -17.40 -16.01 3.42
N ASP A 207 -18.24 -16.64 4.25
CA ASP A 207 -18.82 -15.98 5.41
C ASP A 207 -17.76 -15.63 6.48
N ASP A 208 -16.78 -16.50 6.71
CA ASP A 208 -15.66 -16.19 7.60
C ASP A 208 -14.92 -14.94 7.14
N PHE A 209 -14.55 -14.85 5.85
CA PHE A 209 -13.87 -13.68 5.30
C PHE A 209 -14.78 -12.45 5.19
N ARG A 210 -16.07 -12.62 4.95
CA ARG A 210 -17.06 -11.54 4.97
C ARG A 210 -17.13 -10.87 6.34
N ILE A 211 -17.23 -11.64 7.40
CA ILE A 211 -17.27 -11.12 8.78
C ILE A 211 -15.96 -10.36 9.08
N ARG A 212 -14.82 -10.91 8.69
CA ARG A 212 -13.51 -10.26 8.83
C ARG A 212 -13.43 -8.96 8.04
N ALA A 213 -13.97 -8.92 6.81
CA ALA A 213 -14.02 -7.71 6.00
C ALA A 213 -14.86 -6.61 6.66
N LEU A 214 -15.99 -6.95 7.27
CA LEU A 214 -16.83 -5.99 8.00
C LEU A 214 -16.12 -5.44 9.26
N TRP A 215 -15.44 -6.28 10.03
CA TRP A 215 -14.63 -5.82 11.16
C TRP A 215 -13.44 -4.96 10.70
N ALA A 216 -12.77 -5.34 9.61
CA ALA A 216 -11.70 -4.54 9.06
C ALA A 216 -12.20 -3.19 8.50
N ALA A 217 -13.41 -3.14 7.90
CA ALA A 217 -14.02 -1.88 7.48
C ALA A 217 -14.28 -0.94 8.68
N LEU A 218 -14.75 -1.48 9.80
CA LEU A 218 -14.89 -0.71 11.04
C LEU A 218 -13.53 -0.22 11.56
N ALA A 219 -12.49 -1.08 11.52
CA ALA A 219 -11.15 -0.70 11.93
C ALA A 219 -10.58 0.42 11.04
N VAL A 220 -10.81 0.36 9.71
CA VAL A 220 -10.44 1.43 8.77
C VAL A 220 -11.14 2.73 9.13
N PHE A 221 -12.45 2.68 9.39
CA PHE A 221 -13.22 3.88 9.76
C PHE A 221 -12.67 4.51 11.04
N VAL A 222 -12.46 3.71 12.10
CA VAL A 222 -11.93 4.20 13.38
C VAL A 222 -10.53 4.77 13.22
N ALA A 223 -9.63 4.06 12.51
CA ALA A 223 -8.27 4.51 12.28
C ALA A 223 -8.23 5.80 11.45
N ALA A 224 -9.04 5.90 10.39
CA ALA A 224 -9.13 7.10 9.57
C ALA A 224 -9.67 8.30 10.36
N PHE A 225 -10.68 8.09 11.21
CA PHE A 225 -11.22 9.12 12.08
C PHE A 225 -10.17 9.62 13.09
N VAL A 226 -9.45 8.71 13.75
CA VAL A 226 -8.38 9.07 14.71
C VAL A 226 -7.27 9.86 14.02
N VAL A 227 -6.83 9.38 12.84
CA VAL A 227 -5.81 10.07 12.04
C VAL A 227 -6.25 11.47 11.63
N LEU A 228 -7.51 11.62 11.21
CA LEU A 228 -8.07 12.94 10.88
C LEU A 228 -8.06 13.87 12.09
N MET A 229 -8.47 13.39 13.27
CA MET A 229 -8.44 14.20 14.49
C MET A 229 -7.02 14.64 14.87
N ILE A 230 -6.03 13.75 14.74
CA ILE A 230 -4.62 14.09 14.96
C ILE A 230 -4.14 15.11 13.91
N ALA A 231 -4.49 14.93 12.64
CA ALA A 231 -4.12 15.85 11.56
C ALA A 231 -4.66 17.27 11.80
N LEU A 232 -5.90 17.37 12.26
CA LEU A 232 -6.52 18.68 12.60
C LEU A 232 -5.87 19.32 13.82
N ALA A 233 -5.43 18.54 14.79
CA ALA A 233 -4.77 19.03 16.00
C ALA A 233 -3.32 19.47 15.78
N THR A 234 -2.66 19.02 14.71
CA THR A 234 -1.24 19.28 14.41
C THR A 234 -1.02 20.30 13.32
N ASP A 235 -2.08 20.90 12.74
CA ASP A 235 -2.02 21.87 11.63
C ASP A 235 -1.13 21.44 10.45
N ALA A 236 -1.00 20.14 10.20
CA ALA A 236 -0.23 19.61 9.10
C ALA A 236 -0.80 20.05 7.74
N HIS A 237 0.07 20.29 6.76
CA HIS A 237 -0.33 20.72 5.40
C HIS A 237 -1.42 19.84 4.79
N VAL A 238 -1.29 18.53 4.95
CA VAL A 238 -2.28 17.57 4.44
C VAL A 238 -3.65 17.74 5.10
N GLY A 239 -3.68 18.12 6.39
CA GLY A 239 -4.93 18.40 7.10
C GLY A 239 -5.68 19.59 6.50
N ALA A 240 -4.97 20.67 6.21
CA ALA A 240 -5.53 21.84 5.54
C ALA A 240 -6.00 21.50 4.11
N GLY A 241 -5.21 20.76 3.34
CA GLY A 241 -5.56 20.31 2.00
C GLY A 241 -6.84 19.46 1.98
N LEU A 242 -6.99 18.54 2.93
CA LEU A 242 -8.15 17.65 3.06
C LEU A 242 -9.43 18.34 3.59
N THR A 243 -9.33 19.51 4.23
CA THR A 243 -10.49 20.14 4.87
C THR A 243 -10.88 21.48 4.24
N ARG A 244 -9.92 22.26 3.74
CA ARG A 244 -10.15 23.63 3.25
C ARG A 244 -10.21 23.75 1.73
N SER A 245 -9.81 22.70 0.99
CA SER A 245 -9.83 22.72 -0.48
C SER A 245 -11.25 22.54 -1.03
N ALA A 246 -11.55 23.22 -2.13
CA ALA A 246 -12.87 23.12 -2.79
C ALA A 246 -13.22 21.70 -3.24
N TRP A 247 -12.23 20.86 -3.56
CA TRP A 247 -12.40 19.46 -3.95
C TRP A 247 -12.61 18.51 -2.75
N ALA A 248 -12.29 18.96 -1.51
CA ALA A 248 -12.28 18.09 -0.34
C ALA A 248 -13.65 17.46 -0.05
N ILE A 249 -14.72 18.27 0.01
CA ILE A 249 -16.07 17.78 0.31
C ILE A 249 -16.56 16.77 -0.73
N PRO A 250 -16.57 17.06 -2.05
CA PRO A 250 -16.97 16.08 -3.06
C PRO A 250 -16.16 14.77 -2.98
N PHE A 251 -14.87 14.88 -2.68
CA PHE A 251 -13.97 13.74 -2.61
C PHE A 251 -14.23 12.86 -1.39
N HIS A 252 -14.47 13.48 -0.23
CA HIS A 252 -14.87 12.73 0.97
C HIS A 252 -16.23 12.07 0.81
N VAL A 253 -17.18 12.74 0.18
CA VAL A 253 -18.49 12.15 -0.14
C VAL A 253 -18.34 10.94 -1.06
N ALA A 254 -17.52 11.04 -2.12
CA ALA A 254 -17.24 9.92 -3.01
C ALA A 254 -16.58 8.74 -2.27
N THR A 255 -15.61 9.03 -1.39
CA THR A 255 -14.95 8.02 -0.56
C THR A 255 -15.95 7.35 0.41
N GLY A 256 -16.83 8.13 1.03
CA GLY A 256 -17.90 7.63 1.90
C GLY A 256 -18.91 6.75 1.14
N ILE A 257 -19.33 7.17 -0.05
CA ILE A 257 -20.22 6.37 -0.92
C ILE A 257 -19.54 5.05 -1.29
N ALA A 258 -18.27 5.06 -1.67
CA ALA A 258 -17.52 3.84 -1.98
C ALA A 258 -17.43 2.89 -0.76
N ALA A 259 -17.16 3.44 0.44
CA ALA A 259 -17.11 2.68 1.69
C ALA A 259 -18.47 2.04 2.03
N LEU A 260 -19.54 2.83 2.00
CA LEU A 260 -20.90 2.34 2.27
C LEU A 260 -21.34 1.31 1.23
N SER A 261 -20.98 1.52 -0.04
CA SER A 261 -21.24 0.56 -1.12
C SER A 261 -20.52 -0.76 -0.90
N ALA A 262 -19.25 -0.73 -0.42
CA ALA A 262 -18.50 -1.93 -0.09
C ALA A 262 -19.14 -2.70 1.07
N ILE A 263 -19.52 -2.00 2.14
CA ILE A 263 -20.19 -2.59 3.32
C ILE A 263 -21.55 -3.18 2.92
N TRP A 264 -22.36 -2.41 2.16
CA TRP A 264 -23.65 -2.88 1.68
C TRP A 264 -23.52 -4.12 0.79
N ALA A 265 -22.57 -4.10 -0.16
CA ALA A 265 -22.32 -5.22 -1.05
C ALA A 265 -21.85 -6.49 -0.28
N LEU A 266 -21.04 -6.34 0.78
CA LEU A 266 -20.68 -7.42 1.69
C LEU A 266 -21.92 -7.93 2.46
N TRP A 267 -22.79 -7.04 2.88
CA TRP A 267 -24.01 -7.40 3.61
C TRP A 267 -24.95 -8.25 2.74
N VAL A 268 -25.20 -7.81 1.51
CA VAL A 268 -26.06 -8.52 0.55
C VAL A 268 -25.35 -9.62 -0.25
N ARG A 269 -24.13 -10.00 0.19
CA ARG A 269 -23.30 -11.08 -0.42
C ARG A 269 -22.96 -10.88 -1.89
N ARG A 270 -22.93 -9.64 -2.37
CA ARG A 270 -22.45 -9.28 -3.74
C ARG A 270 -20.93 -9.08 -3.74
N PHE A 271 -20.17 -10.15 -3.53
CA PHE A 271 -18.73 -10.09 -3.29
C PHE A 271 -17.91 -9.43 -4.42
N LYS A 272 -18.30 -9.63 -5.68
CA LYS A 272 -17.63 -8.95 -6.81
C LYS A 272 -17.83 -7.43 -6.76
N ALA A 273 -19.03 -6.97 -6.41
CA ALA A 273 -19.33 -5.55 -6.25
C ALA A 273 -18.57 -4.98 -5.02
N ALA A 274 -18.52 -5.72 -3.91
CA ALA A 274 -17.74 -5.34 -2.73
C ALA A 274 -16.25 -5.15 -3.06
N ARG A 275 -15.67 -6.03 -3.89
CA ARG A 275 -14.28 -5.93 -4.35
C ARG A 275 -14.02 -4.64 -5.12
N VAL A 276 -14.91 -4.28 -6.05
CA VAL A 276 -14.76 -3.04 -6.85
C VAL A 276 -14.92 -1.81 -5.96
N ALA A 277 -15.93 -1.80 -5.09
CA ALA A 277 -16.19 -0.68 -4.19
C ALA A 277 -15.05 -0.48 -3.15
N ALA A 278 -14.49 -1.57 -2.61
CA ALA A 278 -13.33 -1.51 -1.71
C ALA A 278 -12.09 -0.98 -2.43
N ALA A 279 -11.81 -1.44 -3.65
CA ALA A 279 -10.71 -0.92 -4.45
C ALA A 279 -10.89 0.57 -4.77
N ALA A 280 -12.11 1.00 -5.11
CA ALA A 280 -12.43 2.41 -5.34
C ALA A 280 -12.25 3.25 -4.07
N GLN A 281 -12.71 2.77 -2.91
CA GLN A 281 -12.52 3.45 -1.62
C GLN A 281 -11.03 3.68 -1.32
N VAL A 282 -10.21 2.63 -1.43
CA VAL A 282 -8.77 2.73 -1.15
C VAL A 282 -8.07 3.64 -2.16
N THR A 283 -8.43 3.56 -3.44
CA THR A 283 -7.93 4.48 -4.48
C THR A 283 -8.24 5.93 -4.12
N LEU A 284 -9.47 6.23 -3.73
CA LEU A 284 -9.85 7.57 -3.30
C LEU A 284 -9.07 8.02 -2.06
N ILE A 285 -8.82 7.16 -1.07
CA ILE A 285 -8.00 7.51 0.10
C ILE A 285 -6.56 7.88 -0.32
N VAL A 286 -5.91 7.06 -1.17
CA VAL A 286 -4.54 7.28 -1.64
C VAL A 286 -4.43 8.57 -2.47
N TRP A 287 -5.37 8.77 -3.41
CA TRP A 287 -5.40 9.98 -4.22
C TRP A 287 -5.80 11.23 -3.43
N GLY A 288 -6.69 11.07 -2.43
CA GLY A 288 -7.04 12.15 -1.51
C GLY A 288 -5.83 12.67 -0.73
N TRP A 289 -4.98 11.77 -0.25
CA TRP A 289 -3.70 12.15 0.36
C TRP A 289 -2.80 12.92 -0.64
N ALA A 290 -2.62 12.41 -1.86
CA ALA A 290 -1.80 13.06 -2.88
C ALA A 290 -2.29 14.47 -3.23
N LEU A 291 -3.59 14.63 -3.41
CA LEU A 291 -4.22 15.93 -3.68
C LEU A 291 -4.11 16.88 -2.48
N GLY A 292 -4.22 16.36 -1.25
CA GLY A 292 -4.07 17.15 -0.04
C GLY A 292 -2.65 17.66 0.18
N GLN A 293 -1.66 16.98 -0.40
CA GLN A 293 -0.25 17.36 -0.32
C GLN A 293 0.22 18.25 -1.48
N TYR A 294 -0.53 18.25 -2.61
CA TYR A 294 -0.19 19.05 -3.78
C TYR A 294 -0.05 20.55 -3.42
N PRO A 295 0.97 21.29 -3.92
CA PRO A 295 1.92 20.91 -4.98
C PRO A 295 3.25 20.30 -4.49
N TYR A 296 3.34 19.82 -3.26
CA TYR A 296 4.60 19.35 -2.66
C TYR A 296 4.81 17.86 -2.87
N VAL A 297 6.07 17.47 -3.14
CA VAL A 297 6.55 16.08 -2.98
C VAL A 297 7.01 15.86 -1.54
N VAL A 298 7.68 16.85 -0.94
CA VAL A 298 8.10 16.87 0.47
C VAL A 298 7.66 18.19 1.08
N PRO A 299 6.47 18.26 1.70
CA PRO A 299 5.99 19.48 2.34
C PRO A 299 6.86 19.90 3.52
N PRO A 300 6.96 21.18 3.81
CA PRO A 300 6.74 22.31 2.93
C PRO A 300 8.00 22.70 2.15
N ALA A 301 9.00 21.80 2.05
CA ALA A 301 10.35 22.12 1.57
C ALA A 301 10.50 22.02 0.05
N LEU A 302 9.89 20.97 -0.58
CA LEU A 302 10.09 20.68 -2.00
C LEU A 302 8.76 20.52 -2.73
N THR A 303 8.49 21.42 -3.68
CA THR A 303 7.40 21.28 -4.64
C THR A 303 7.77 20.27 -5.72
N ILE A 304 6.77 19.76 -6.47
CA ILE A 304 6.96 18.87 -7.61
C ILE A 304 7.93 19.49 -8.63
N ASP A 305 7.73 20.77 -8.98
CA ASP A 305 8.58 21.45 -9.96
C ASP A 305 10.00 21.69 -9.43
N ALA A 306 10.15 22.07 -8.15
CA ALA A 306 11.46 22.28 -7.53
C ALA A 306 12.28 20.98 -7.36
N ALA A 307 11.60 19.85 -7.20
CA ALA A 307 12.23 18.54 -7.07
C ALA A 307 12.51 17.86 -8.43
N ALA A 308 11.95 18.39 -9.53
CA ALA A 308 12.00 17.75 -10.82
C ALA A 308 13.40 17.73 -11.44
N ALA A 309 13.75 16.60 -12.03
CA ALA A 309 14.94 16.46 -12.88
C ALA A 309 14.80 17.32 -14.16
N PRO A 310 15.90 17.57 -14.89
CA PRO A 310 15.84 18.30 -16.16
C PRO A 310 14.84 17.70 -17.15
N ALA A 311 14.17 18.53 -17.95
CA ALA A 311 13.10 18.12 -18.87
C ALA A 311 13.51 16.98 -19.82
N ARG A 312 14.79 16.93 -20.21
CA ARG A 312 15.32 15.85 -21.05
C ARG A 312 15.27 14.49 -20.34
N THR A 313 15.63 14.42 -19.06
CA THR A 313 15.55 13.22 -18.23
C THR A 313 14.11 12.77 -18.08
N LEU A 314 13.21 13.71 -17.76
CA LEU A 314 11.78 13.43 -17.62
C LEU A 314 11.18 12.86 -18.92
N SER A 315 11.50 13.46 -20.07
CA SER A 315 11.02 12.99 -21.37
C SER A 315 11.53 11.59 -21.71
N LEU A 316 12.84 11.34 -21.51
CA LEU A 316 13.43 10.02 -21.74
C LEU A 316 12.80 8.96 -20.84
N THR A 317 12.58 9.28 -19.57
CA THR A 317 11.89 8.36 -18.63
C THR A 317 10.48 8.03 -19.12
N LEU A 318 9.72 9.01 -19.59
CA LEU A 318 8.36 8.76 -20.14
C LEU A 318 8.39 7.86 -21.37
N TRP A 319 9.30 8.09 -22.30
CA TRP A 319 9.45 7.22 -23.48
C TRP A 319 9.82 5.78 -23.07
N THR A 320 10.76 5.64 -22.13
CA THR A 320 11.15 4.32 -21.60
C THR A 320 9.98 3.62 -20.94
N LEU A 321 9.19 4.35 -20.14
CA LEU A 321 7.99 3.80 -19.50
C LEU A 321 6.93 3.39 -20.54
N ALA A 322 6.68 4.22 -21.54
CA ALA A 322 5.73 3.90 -22.60
C ALA A 322 6.13 2.62 -23.37
N LEU A 323 7.40 2.51 -23.75
CA LEU A 323 7.94 1.29 -24.38
C LEU A 323 7.87 0.09 -23.45
N GLY A 324 8.26 0.26 -22.18
CA GLY A 324 8.19 -0.80 -21.17
C GLY A 324 6.76 -1.26 -20.91
N ALA A 325 5.79 -0.36 -20.91
CA ALA A 325 4.38 -0.68 -20.69
C ALA A 325 3.80 -1.58 -21.81
N ILE A 326 4.27 -1.45 -23.05
CA ILE A 326 3.88 -2.30 -24.19
C ILE A 326 4.20 -3.79 -23.90
N VAL A 327 5.28 -4.06 -23.18
CA VAL A 327 5.68 -5.42 -22.81
C VAL A 327 5.10 -5.81 -21.44
N LEU A 328 5.22 -4.93 -20.45
CA LEU A 328 4.85 -5.20 -19.07
C LEU A 328 3.34 -5.46 -18.91
N LEU A 329 2.49 -4.58 -19.47
CA LEU A 329 1.05 -4.69 -19.27
C LEU A 329 0.44 -5.96 -19.87
N PRO A 330 0.78 -6.39 -21.11
CA PRO A 330 0.33 -7.67 -21.63
C PRO A 330 0.87 -8.86 -20.83
N SER A 331 2.13 -8.79 -20.38
CA SER A 331 2.74 -9.86 -19.57
C SER A 331 2.04 -10.02 -18.22
N LEU A 332 1.73 -8.92 -17.53
CA LEU A 332 0.93 -8.94 -16.31
C LEU A 332 -0.49 -9.43 -16.57
N ALA A 333 -1.14 -8.98 -17.64
CA ALA A 333 -2.48 -9.45 -18.01
C ALA A 333 -2.48 -10.97 -18.28
N TYR A 334 -1.45 -11.47 -18.96
CA TYR A 334 -1.27 -12.90 -19.20
C TYR A 334 -1.05 -13.66 -17.87
N LEU A 335 -0.18 -13.18 -16.99
CA LEU A 335 0.07 -13.75 -15.66
C LEU A 335 -1.24 -13.87 -14.86
N PHE A 336 -2.00 -12.77 -14.77
CA PHE A 336 -3.26 -12.75 -14.04
C PHE A 336 -4.32 -13.68 -14.66
N ARG A 337 -4.38 -13.77 -16.00
CA ARG A 337 -5.30 -14.70 -16.68
C ARG A 337 -4.91 -16.17 -16.42
N LEU A 338 -3.61 -16.46 -16.41
CA LEU A 338 -3.10 -17.81 -16.19
C LEU A 338 -3.40 -18.30 -14.77
N PHE A 339 -3.15 -17.48 -13.76
CA PHE A 339 -3.26 -17.88 -12.36
C PHE A 339 -4.62 -17.58 -11.71
N LYS A 340 -5.38 -16.61 -12.21
CA LYS A 340 -6.73 -16.28 -11.72
C LYS A 340 -7.86 -16.65 -12.70
N GLY A 341 -7.53 -17.16 -13.90
CA GLY A 341 -8.46 -17.76 -14.83
C GLY A 341 -8.94 -19.11 -14.33
N LYS A 342 -10.09 -19.59 -14.83
CA LYS A 342 -10.83 -20.78 -14.36
C LYS A 342 -9.95 -21.98 -13.96
N PRO A 343 -10.28 -22.68 -12.86
CA PRO A 343 -9.51 -23.81 -12.32
C PRO A 343 -9.37 -25.04 -13.22
N ASP A 344 -10.07 -25.12 -14.36
CA ASP A 344 -10.17 -26.32 -15.16
C ASP A 344 -8.98 -26.59 -16.11
N ALA A 345 -8.06 -25.64 -16.27
CA ALA A 345 -6.92 -25.81 -17.17
C ALA A 345 -5.79 -26.68 -16.60
N PHE A 346 -5.58 -26.69 -15.29
CA PHE A 346 -4.50 -27.47 -14.65
C PHE A 346 -4.91 -28.85 -14.13
N GLY A 347 -6.20 -29.09 -13.91
CA GLY A 347 -6.70 -30.40 -13.44
C GLY A 347 -6.57 -31.55 -14.45
N ARG A 348 -6.31 -31.24 -15.73
CA ARG A 348 -6.18 -32.25 -16.79
C ARG A 348 -4.74 -32.75 -17.03
N MET A 349 -3.71 -31.96 -16.61
CA MET A 349 -2.31 -32.40 -16.82
C MET A 349 -1.76 -33.33 -15.73
N GLY A 350 -2.41 -33.40 -14.55
CA GLY A 350 -1.95 -34.23 -13.40
C GLY A 350 -2.58 -35.61 -13.27
N ARG A 351 -3.48 -36.05 -14.17
CA ARG A 351 -4.14 -37.36 -14.13
C ARG A 351 -3.69 -38.32 -15.24
N GLY A 352 -2.59 -38.05 -15.89
CA GLY A 352 -2.03 -38.91 -16.91
C GLY A 352 -0.60 -39.31 -16.60
N ARG A 353 -0.41 -40.04 -15.48
CA ARG A 353 0.72 -40.96 -15.27
C ARG A 353 0.40 -41.89 -14.09
#